data_7f918e2dc855ee287010d61bfd8938c4
#
_entry.id   7f918e2dc855ee287010d61bfd8938c4
#
_cell.length_a   1.000
_cell.length_b   1.000
_cell.length_c   1.000
_cell.angle_alpha   90.00
_cell.angle_beta   90.00
_cell.angle_gamma   90.00
#
_symmetry.space_group_name_H-M   'P 1'
#
loop_
_entity.id
_entity.type
_entity.pdbx_description
1 polymer ?
#
loop_
_entity_poly.entity_id
_entity_poly.type
_entity_poly.pdbx_seq_one_letter_code
_entity_poly.pdbx_strand_id
1 'polypeptide(L)'
;MVTLFGTDGVRGVVNSTLMPELAFQLGRAAGAYFCREEGTHRVLIGMDTRISGTMVAAALSAGLCASGVNVDLAGVIPTPGIAYLTRTENYDAGVVISASHNPFPDNGIKFFDRNGHKLPDQAEEEIENILRHDEELARPTGEKVGFIRHRDELAGKYKNYILSTVKGDFKGMKIVTDSANGAASGFLPDILRELGAEI
;
A
#
# COMPACT_ATOMS: atom_id res chain seq x y z
N MET A 1 12.44 -13.01 -20.66
CA MET A 1 11.12 -13.08 -20.01
C MET A 1 10.71 -11.66 -19.64
N VAL A 2 9.45 -11.28 -19.82
CA VAL A 2 8.97 -9.97 -19.38
C VAL A 2 8.91 -10.02 -17.85
N THR A 3 9.61 -9.11 -17.18
CA THR A 3 9.53 -8.96 -15.73
C THR A 3 8.19 -8.32 -15.38
N LEU A 4 7.51 -8.84 -14.35
CA LEU A 4 6.24 -8.30 -13.86
C LEU A 4 6.46 -6.98 -13.11
N PHE A 5 7.50 -6.95 -12.26
CA PHE A 5 7.89 -5.74 -11.56
C PHE A 5 8.69 -4.80 -12.45
N GLY A 6 8.23 -3.57 -12.56
CA GLY A 6 9.00 -2.46 -13.12
C GLY A 6 9.62 -1.60 -12.01
N THR A 7 10.25 -0.48 -12.37
CA THR A 7 10.87 0.46 -11.42
C THR A 7 9.93 0.91 -10.29
N ASP A 8 8.63 0.97 -10.58
CA ASP A 8 7.58 1.45 -9.66
C ASP A 8 6.56 0.36 -9.27
N GLY A 9 6.98 -0.88 -9.19
CA GLY A 9 6.13 -2.02 -8.88
C GLY A 9 5.39 -2.57 -10.10
N VAL A 10 4.31 -3.30 -9.88
CA VAL A 10 3.46 -3.87 -10.94
C VAL A 10 2.41 -2.84 -11.34
N ARG A 11 2.39 -2.41 -12.60
CA ARG A 11 1.43 -1.42 -13.12
C ARG A 11 0.75 -1.92 -14.38
N GLY A 12 -0.50 -1.48 -14.58
CA GLY A 12 -1.23 -1.76 -15.81
C GLY A 12 -2.63 -1.21 -15.84
N VAL A 13 -3.27 -1.31 -16.99
CA VAL A 13 -4.70 -1.02 -17.15
C VAL A 13 -5.49 -2.10 -16.42
N VAL A 14 -6.33 -1.67 -15.48
CA VAL A 14 -7.12 -2.58 -14.64
C VAL A 14 -8.13 -3.36 -15.50
N ASN A 15 -8.33 -4.63 -15.19
CA ASN A 15 -9.12 -5.59 -15.99
C ASN A 15 -8.62 -5.83 -17.43
N SER A 16 -7.34 -5.47 -17.69
CA SER A 16 -6.68 -5.76 -18.95
C SER A 16 -5.31 -6.40 -18.71
N THR A 17 -4.35 -5.63 -18.16
CA THR A 17 -3.01 -6.13 -17.80
C THR A 17 -2.85 -6.29 -16.29
N LEU A 18 -3.49 -5.46 -15.48
CA LEU A 18 -3.57 -5.63 -14.02
C LEU A 18 -4.94 -6.25 -13.68
N MET A 19 -5.00 -7.58 -13.76
CA MET A 19 -6.20 -8.35 -13.42
C MET A 19 -6.29 -8.58 -11.91
N PRO A 20 -7.51 -8.68 -11.33
CA PRO A 20 -7.68 -9.01 -9.92
C PRO A 20 -7.12 -10.38 -9.56
N GLU A 21 -7.14 -11.35 -10.48
CA GLU A 21 -6.52 -12.66 -10.31
C GLU A 21 -5.00 -12.54 -10.14
N LEU A 22 -4.36 -11.67 -10.93
CA LEU A 22 -2.93 -11.38 -10.77
C LEU A 22 -2.63 -10.74 -9.41
N ALA A 23 -3.47 -9.80 -8.97
CA ALA A 23 -3.31 -9.17 -7.66
C ALA A 23 -3.45 -10.20 -6.52
N PHE A 24 -4.40 -11.14 -6.63
CA PHE A 24 -4.55 -12.25 -5.69
C PHE A 24 -3.32 -13.17 -5.67
N GLN A 25 -2.84 -13.60 -6.83
CA GLN A 25 -1.65 -14.44 -6.95
C GLN A 25 -0.41 -13.73 -6.42
N LEU A 26 -0.25 -12.44 -6.73
CA LEU A 26 0.83 -11.62 -6.20
C LEU A 26 0.76 -11.52 -4.67
N GLY A 27 -0.45 -11.39 -4.10
CA GLY A 27 -0.67 -11.42 -2.66
C GLY A 27 -0.23 -12.74 -2.04
N ARG A 28 -0.53 -13.87 -2.67
CA ARG A 28 -0.08 -15.20 -2.21
C ARG A 28 1.44 -15.34 -2.26
N ALA A 29 2.05 -14.93 -3.37
CA ALA A 29 3.49 -15.02 -3.55
C ALA A 29 4.24 -14.11 -2.56
N ALA A 30 3.79 -12.86 -2.40
CA ALA A 30 4.34 -11.94 -1.41
C ALA A 30 4.13 -12.44 0.03
N GLY A 31 2.95 -12.99 0.34
CA GLY A 31 2.68 -13.62 1.63
C GLY A 31 3.64 -14.76 1.94
N ALA A 32 3.85 -15.67 0.99
CA ALA A 32 4.82 -16.76 1.14
C ALA A 32 6.26 -16.25 1.31
N TYR A 33 6.61 -15.14 0.64
CA TYR A 33 7.90 -14.48 0.80
C TYR A 33 8.07 -13.92 2.21
N PHE A 34 7.07 -13.21 2.75
CA PHE A 34 7.16 -12.58 4.07
C PHE A 34 7.03 -13.60 5.22
N CYS A 35 6.34 -14.74 5.02
CA CYS A 35 6.17 -15.81 6.02
C CYS A 35 7.33 -16.81 6.09
N ARG A 36 8.52 -16.48 5.57
CA ARG A 36 9.68 -17.38 5.64
C ARG A 36 10.24 -17.58 7.05
N GLU A 37 10.00 -16.62 7.93
CA GLU A 37 10.32 -16.71 9.34
C GLU A 37 9.09 -17.17 10.14
N GLU A 38 9.29 -17.83 11.28
CA GLU A 38 8.20 -18.18 12.17
C GLU A 38 7.63 -16.92 12.84
N GLY A 39 6.32 -16.85 12.95
CA GLY A 39 5.67 -15.74 13.65
C GLY A 39 4.33 -15.32 13.04
N THR A 40 3.82 -14.23 13.56
CA THR A 40 2.63 -13.56 13.02
C THR A 40 3.07 -12.41 12.12
N HIS A 41 2.73 -12.50 10.85
CA HIS A 41 3.11 -11.49 9.87
C HIS A 41 1.97 -10.52 9.59
N ARG A 42 2.32 -9.25 9.38
CA ARG A 42 1.37 -8.17 9.16
C ARG A 42 1.81 -7.28 8.01
N VAL A 43 0.89 -7.02 7.08
CA VAL A 43 1.11 -6.12 5.95
C VAL A 43 0.12 -4.95 6.03
N LEU A 44 0.64 -3.74 5.84
CA LEU A 44 -0.16 -2.53 5.74
C LEU A 44 -0.46 -2.24 4.27
N ILE A 45 -1.73 -2.01 3.93
CA ILE A 45 -2.15 -1.62 2.57
C ILE A 45 -2.84 -0.25 2.62
N GLY A 46 -2.39 0.66 1.77
CA GLY A 46 -3.10 1.89 1.48
C GLY A 46 -3.27 2.09 -0.02
N MET A 47 -4.09 3.05 -0.40
CA MET A 47 -4.41 3.30 -1.81
C MET A 47 -4.56 4.78 -2.11
N ASP A 48 -4.54 5.13 -3.39
CA ASP A 48 -4.98 6.43 -3.86
C ASP A 48 -6.51 6.45 -4.11
N THR A 49 -6.99 7.50 -4.74
CA THR A 49 -8.42 7.74 -4.97
C THR A 49 -8.99 7.04 -6.19
N ARG A 50 -8.22 6.23 -6.93
CA ARG A 50 -8.69 5.51 -8.11
C ARG A 50 -9.81 4.54 -7.75
N ILE A 51 -10.88 4.53 -8.53
CA ILE A 51 -12.06 3.68 -8.30
C ILE A 51 -11.68 2.19 -8.22
N SER A 52 -10.68 1.77 -8.97
CA SER A 52 -10.18 0.38 -8.98
C SER A 52 -9.37 0.01 -7.72
N GLY A 53 -9.00 0.99 -6.87
CA GLY A 53 -8.16 0.78 -5.70
C GLY A 53 -8.73 -0.26 -4.75
N THR A 54 -10.02 -0.17 -4.42
CA THR A 54 -10.69 -1.10 -3.50
C THR A 54 -10.72 -2.53 -4.03
N MET A 55 -10.96 -2.73 -5.33
CA MET A 55 -10.97 -4.05 -5.96
C MET A 55 -9.57 -4.69 -5.92
N VAL A 56 -8.54 -3.93 -6.31
CA VAL A 56 -7.15 -4.42 -6.31
C VAL A 56 -6.69 -4.71 -4.87
N ALA A 57 -7.01 -3.83 -3.91
CA ALA A 57 -6.70 -4.03 -2.50
C ALA A 57 -7.39 -5.28 -1.94
N ALA A 58 -8.66 -5.52 -2.27
CA ALA A 58 -9.40 -6.70 -1.82
C ALA A 58 -8.78 -8.00 -2.37
N ALA A 59 -8.44 -8.03 -3.66
CA ALA A 59 -7.83 -9.19 -4.30
C ALA A 59 -6.44 -9.51 -3.70
N LEU A 60 -5.58 -8.49 -3.57
CA LEU A 60 -4.26 -8.64 -2.95
C LEU A 60 -4.36 -9.09 -1.49
N SER A 61 -5.27 -8.48 -0.72
CA SER A 61 -5.50 -8.84 0.68
C SER A 61 -5.96 -10.29 0.83
N ALA A 62 -6.86 -10.74 -0.04
CA ALA A 62 -7.30 -12.14 -0.04
C ALA A 62 -6.14 -13.10 -0.29
N GLY A 63 -5.24 -12.76 -1.22
CA GLY A 63 -4.03 -13.53 -1.50
C GLY A 63 -3.08 -13.60 -0.29
N LEU A 64 -2.80 -12.47 0.35
CA LEU A 64 -1.98 -12.38 1.57
C LEU A 64 -2.59 -13.22 2.70
N CYS A 65 -3.89 -13.07 2.96
CA CYS A 65 -4.58 -13.84 3.99
C CYS A 65 -4.59 -15.35 3.70
N ALA A 66 -4.70 -15.74 2.42
CA ALA A 66 -4.60 -17.14 2.00
C ALA A 66 -3.21 -17.77 2.23
N SER A 67 -2.18 -16.94 2.45
CA SER A 67 -0.83 -17.34 2.85
C SER A 67 -0.55 -17.18 4.34
N GLY A 68 -1.54 -16.81 5.15
CA GLY A 68 -1.39 -16.66 6.61
C GLY A 68 -0.98 -15.27 7.09
N VAL A 69 -0.92 -14.28 6.21
CA VAL A 69 -0.56 -12.90 6.56
C VAL A 69 -1.79 -12.10 6.98
N ASN A 70 -1.70 -11.39 8.09
CA ASN A 70 -2.73 -10.45 8.50
C ASN A 70 -2.57 -9.13 7.71
N VAL A 71 -3.68 -8.55 7.30
CA VAL A 71 -3.71 -7.32 6.50
C VAL A 71 -4.43 -6.22 7.27
N ASP A 72 -3.78 -5.08 7.38
CA ASP A 72 -4.36 -3.85 7.89
C ASP A 72 -4.56 -2.87 6.72
N LEU A 73 -5.79 -2.37 6.53
CA LEU A 73 -6.15 -1.42 5.48
C LEU A 73 -6.17 0.01 6.06
N ALA A 74 -5.29 0.88 5.58
CA ALA A 74 -5.22 2.29 5.99
C ALA A 74 -6.14 3.22 5.20
N GLY A 75 -6.88 2.67 4.22
CA GLY A 75 -7.73 3.48 3.34
C GLY A 75 -6.95 4.34 2.34
N VAL A 76 -7.52 5.50 2.01
CA VAL A 76 -6.87 6.45 1.10
C VAL A 76 -5.82 7.24 1.87
N ILE A 77 -4.56 7.09 1.43
CA ILE A 77 -3.40 7.73 2.07
C ILE A 77 -2.29 7.95 1.04
N PRO A 78 -1.55 9.08 1.11
CA PRO A 78 -0.39 9.30 0.23
C PRO A 78 0.68 8.22 0.41
N THR A 79 1.35 7.86 -0.69
CA THR A 79 2.43 6.85 -0.73
C THR A 79 3.45 6.97 0.40
N PRO A 80 4.01 8.17 0.72
CA PRO A 80 4.95 8.30 1.84
C PRO A 80 4.31 8.01 3.20
N GLY A 81 2.99 8.12 3.33
CA GLY A 81 2.27 7.72 4.55
C GLY A 81 2.35 6.21 4.80
N ILE A 82 2.23 5.39 3.76
CA ILE A 82 2.41 3.94 3.89
C ILE A 82 3.86 3.62 4.27
N ALA A 83 4.84 4.20 3.59
CA ALA A 83 6.25 3.99 3.93
C ALA A 83 6.57 4.36 5.40
N TYR A 84 6.06 5.51 5.86
CA TYR A 84 6.22 5.95 7.24
C TYR A 84 5.56 4.99 8.25
N LEU A 85 4.28 4.66 8.03
CA LEU A 85 3.50 3.82 8.95
C LEU A 85 4.00 2.37 8.97
N THR A 86 4.47 1.84 7.85
CA THR A 86 5.08 0.51 7.79
C THR A 86 6.20 0.39 8.82
N ARG A 87 7.11 1.37 8.82
CA ARG A 87 8.24 1.40 9.76
C ARG A 87 7.80 1.68 11.20
N THR A 88 6.93 2.68 11.42
CA THR A 88 6.63 3.17 12.78
C THR A 88 5.61 2.33 13.53
N GLU A 89 4.77 1.57 12.81
CA GLU A 89 3.78 0.66 13.41
C GLU A 89 4.23 -0.81 13.35
N ASN A 90 5.51 -1.06 12.99
CA ASN A 90 6.15 -2.37 12.97
C ASN A 90 5.42 -3.40 12.08
N TYR A 91 5.10 -3.03 10.83
CA TYR A 91 4.65 -3.97 9.81
C TYR A 91 5.84 -4.68 9.15
N ASP A 92 5.65 -5.90 8.73
CA ASP A 92 6.68 -6.66 7.98
C ASP A 92 6.86 -6.09 6.57
N ALA A 93 5.78 -5.57 5.99
CA ALA A 93 5.79 -4.88 4.71
C ALA A 93 4.66 -3.86 4.60
N GLY A 94 4.84 -2.89 3.72
CA GLY A 94 3.80 -1.96 3.29
C GLY A 94 3.48 -2.13 1.82
N VAL A 95 2.24 -1.84 1.44
CA VAL A 95 1.81 -1.84 0.05
C VAL A 95 1.02 -0.58 -0.25
N VAL A 96 1.31 0.06 -1.37
CA VAL A 96 0.46 1.11 -1.91
C VAL A 96 -0.17 0.68 -3.22
N ILE A 97 -1.48 0.84 -3.31
CA ILE A 97 -2.27 0.62 -4.52
C ILE A 97 -2.43 1.96 -5.23
N SER A 98 -1.60 2.20 -6.23
CA SER A 98 -1.57 3.47 -6.97
C SER A 98 -0.75 3.33 -8.25
N ALA A 99 -1.14 4.06 -9.28
CA ALA A 99 -0.34 4.27 -10.48
C ALA A 99 0.22 5.70 -10.57
N SER A 100 0.33 6.40 -9.44
CA SER A 100 0.89 7.77 -9.37
C SER A 100 0.15 8.74 -10.32
N HIS A 101 0.84 9.28 -11.33
CA HIS A 101 0.33 10.23 -12.31
C HIS A 101 -0.12 9.59 -13.64
N ASN A 102 -0.16 8.27 -13.72
CA ASN A 102 -0.66 7.56 -14.89
C ASN A 102 -2.14 7.89 -15.16
N PRO A 103 -2.63 7.69 -16.40
CA PRO A 103 -4.04 7.86 -16.74
C PRO A 103 -4.99 7.10 -15.81
N PHE A 104 -6.22 7.58 -15.71
CA PHE A 104 -7.24 7.07 -14.79
C PHE A 104 -7.49 5.55 -14.85
N PRO A 105 -7.47 4.88 -16.05
CA PRO A 105 -7.71 3.43 -16.12
C PRO A 105 -6.60 2.57 -15.51
N ASP A 106 -5.41 3.14 -15.33
CA ASP A 106 -4.27 2.43 -14.74
C ASP A 106 -4.41 2.30 -13.23
N ASN A 107 -3.79 1.26 -12.69
CA ASN A 107 -3.46 1.17 -11.27
C ASN A 107 -2.14 0.41 -11.11
N GLY A 108 -1.67 0.26 -9.87
CA GLY A 108 -0.42 -0.43 -9.60
C GLY A 108 -0.34 -0.93 -8.17
N ILE A 109 0.60 -1.83 -7.93
CA ILE A 109 0.90 -2.43 -6.63
C ILE A 109 2.39 -2.24 -6.40
N LYS A 110 2.76 -1.48 -5.37
CA LYS A 110 4.15 -1.23 -4.98
C LYS A 110 4.38 -1.65 -3.55
N PHE A 111 5.40 -2.46 -3.33
CA PHE A 111 5.78 -2.95 -2.01
C PHE A 111 6.87 -2.11 -1.38
N PHE A 112 6.80 -2.03 -0.05
CA PHE A 112 7.83 -1.47 0.83
C PHE A 112 8.29 -2.53 1.83
N ASP A 113 9.57 -2.52 2.15
CA ASP A 113 10.13 -3.32 3.24
C ASP A 113 9.70 -2.78 4.62
N ARG A 114 10.06 -3.50 5.69
CA ARG A 114 9.75 -3.11 7.07
C ARG A 114 10.34 -1.76 7.48
N ASN A 115 11.34 -1.25 6.76
CA ASN A 115 11.95 0.05 7.01
C ASN A 115 11.25 1.19 6.23
N GLY A 116 10.25 0.86 5.41
CA GLY A 116 9.53 1.81 4.57
C GLY A 116 10.28 2.18 3.28
N HIS A 117 11.30 1.43 2.89
CA HIS A 117 11.96 1.59 1.61
C HIS A 117 11.27 0.76 0.53
N LYS A 118 11.40 1.18 -0.75
CA LYS A 118 10.98 0.32 -1.86
C LYS A 118 11.58 -1.07 -1.67
N LEU A 119 10.79 -2.10 -1.91
CA LEU A 119 11.29 -3.48 -1.84
C LEU A 119 12.50 -3.63 -2.78
N PRO A 120 13.61 -4.25 -2.33
CA PRO A 120 14.78 -4.48 -3.19
C PRO A 120 14.43 -5.31 -4.43
N ASP A 121 15.07 -5.03 -5.56
CA ASP A 121 14.81 -5.70 -6.82
C ASP A 121 14.99 -7.23 -6.69
N GLN A 122 15.98 -7.69 -5.92
CA GLN A 122 16.16 -9.11 -5.62
C GLN A 122 14.92 -9.72 -4.93
N ALA A 123 14.29 -9.02 -4.01
CA ALA A 123 13.08 -9.50 -3.33
C ALA A 123 11.88 -9.51 -4.29
N GLU A 124 11.77 -8.53 -5.18
CA GLU A 124 10.76 -8.50 -6.25
C GLU A 124 10.94 -9.70 -7.21
N GLU A 125 12.18 -10.02 -7.63
CA GLU A 125 12.50 -11.20 -8.44
C GLU A 125 12.14 -12.51 -7.72
N GLU A 126 12.41 -12.60 -6.42
CA GLU A 126 12.05 -13.79 -5.63
C GLU A 126 10.53 -13.95 -5.53
N ILE A 127 9.78 -12.87 -5.34
CA ILE A 127 8.30 -12.90 -5.35
C ILE A 127 7.78 -13.32 -6.73
N GLU A 128 8.37 -12.84 -7.83
CA GLU A 128 8.01 -13.31 -9.18
C GLU A 128 8.27 -14.81 -9.37
N ASN A 129 9.39 -15.30 -8.85
CA ASN A 129 9.70 -16.72 -8.94
C ASN A 129 8.71 -17.58 -8.16
N ILE A 130 8.32 -17.13 -6.96
CA ILE A 130 7.26 -17.79 -6.15
C ILE A 130 5.93 -17.76 -6.90
N LEU A 131 5.56 -16.63 -7.50
CA LEU A 131 4.30 -16.47 -8.23
C LEU A 131 4.19 -17.45 -9.41
N ARG A 132 5.31 -17.78 -10.09
CA ARG A 132 5.31 -18.77 -11.18
C ARG A 132 5.01 -20.20 -10.72
N HIS A 133 5.08 -20.47 -9.42
CA HIS A 133 4.82 -21.79 -8.81
C HIS A 133 3.70 -21.67 -7.76
N ASP A 134 2.69 -20.84 -8.02
CA ASP A 134 1.60 -20.55 -7.10
C ASP A 134 0.83 -21.79 -6.65
N GLU A 135 0.72 -22.81 -7.50
CA GLU A 135 0.08 -24.09 -7.19
C GLU A 135 0.81 -24.88 -6.09
N GLU A 136 2.10 -24.68 -5.92
CA GLU A 136 2.92 -25.35 -4.92
C GLU A 136 2.87 -24.68 -3.54
N LEU A 137 2.32 -23.46 -3.46
CA LEU A 137 2.29 -22.69 -2.23
C LEU A 137 1.38 -23.33 -1.18
N ALA A 138 1.87 -23.37 0.06
CA ALA A 138 1.10 -23.80 1.21
C ALA A 138 -0.20 -23.00 1.34
N ARG A 139 -1.27 -23.68 1.74
CA ARG A 139 -2.58 -23.09 2.02
C ARG A 139 -2.93 -23.35 3.49
N PRO A 140 -2.55 -22.46 4.40
CA PRO A 140 -2.90 -22.60 5.80
C PRO A 140 -4.42 -22.64 6.00
N THR A 141 -4.87 -23.35 7.03
CA THR A 141 -6.29 -23.52 7.35
C THR A 141 -6.55 -23.18 8.82
N GLY A 142 -7.83 -22.97 9.17
CA GLY A 142 -8.24 -22.67 10.53
C GLY A 142 -7.61 -21.39 11.06
N GLU A 143 -7.02 -21.43 12.22
CA GLU A 143 -6.41 -20.28 12.91
C GLU A 143 -5.17 -19.70 12.21
N LYS A 144 -4.62 -20.43 11.24
CA LYS A 144 -3.45 -20.00 10.47
C LYS A 144 -3.82 -19.17 9.24
N VAL A 145 -5.10 -19.01 8.92
CA VAL A 145 -5.56 -18.11 7.85
C VAL A 145 -5.44 -16.67 8.35
N GLY A 146 -4.87 -15.78 7.54
CA GLY A 146 -4.81 -14.36 7.86
C GLY A 146 -6.20 -13.70 7.87
N PHE A 147 -6.28 -12.51 8.44
CA PHE A 147 -7.51 -11.71 8.48
C PHE A 147 -7.27 -10.27 8.03
N ILE A 148 -8.33 -9.58 7.66
CA ILE A 148 -8.29 -8.18 7.22
C ILE A 148 -8.91 -7.30 8.30
N ARG A 149 -8.26 -6.17 8.61
CA ARG A 149 -8.80 -5.12 9.48
C ARG A 149 -8.72 -3.77 8.80
N HIS A 150 -9.71 -2.93 9.04
CA HIS A 150 -9.66 -1.51 8.71
C HIS A 150 -8.98 -0.75 9.86
N ARG A 151 -8.07 0.14 9.53
CA ARG A 151 -7.25 0.91 10.47
C ARG A 151 -7.25 2.39 10.05
N ASP A 152 -8.44 2.98 9.97
CA ASP A 152 -8.65 4.35 9.50
C ASP A 152 -7.91 5.38 10.36
N GLU A 153 -7.65 5.07 11.64
CA GLU A 153 -6.89 5.91 12.55
C GLU A 153 -5.41 6.11 12.15
N LEU A 154 -4.86 5.24 11.32
CA LEU A 154 -3.47 5.35 10.85
C LEU A 154 -3.24 6.59 9.98
N ALA A 155 -4.24 7.00 9.22
CA ALA A 155 -4.20 8.24 8.47
C ALA A 155 -3.97 9.45 9.38
N GLY A 156 -4.65 9.48 10.53
CA GLY A 156 -4.45 10.50 11.56
C GLY A 156 -3.06 10.50 12.17
N LYS A 157 -2.46 9.33 12.39
CA LYS A 157 -1.08 9.23 12.87
C LYS A 157 -0.08 9.84 11.88
N TYR A 158 -0.25 9.55 10.59
CA TYR A 158 0.59 10.14 9.56
C TYR A 158 0.40 11.66 9.45
N LYS A 159 -0.85 12.15 9.54
CA LYS A 159 -1.14 13.59 9.59
C LYS A 159 -0.41 14.26 10.77
N ASN A 160 -0.52 13.70 11.97
CA ASN A 160 0.14 14.23 13.16
C ASN A 160 1.66 14.25 13.01
N TYR A 161 2.24 13.24 12.38
CA TYR A 161 3.66 13.24 12.05
C TYR A 161 4.02 14.42 11.14
N ILE A 162 3.29 14.65 10.05
CA ILE A 162 3.55 15.79 9.15
C ILE A 162 3.48 17.10 9.93
N LEU A 163 2.43 17.31 10.73
CA LEU A 163 2.27 18.50 11.56
C LEU A 163 3.47 18.71 12.49
N SER A 164 4.01 17.64 13.07
CA SER A 164 5.16 17.71 13.96
C SER A 164 6.47 18.12 13.28
N THR A 165 6.57 17.97 11.95
CA THR A 165 7.75 18.36 11.17
C THR A 165 7.78 19.84 10.82
N VAL A 166 6.64 20.52 10.92
CA VAL A 166 6.52 21.94 10.58
C VAL A 166 6.89 22.81 11.78
N LYS A 167 7.81 23.76 11.56
CA LYS A 167 8.18 24.77 12.56
C LYS A 167 7.46 26.08 12.27
N GLY A 168 6.67 26.56 13.24
CA GLY A 168 5.87 27.78 13.08
C GLY A 168 4.44 27.51 12.64
N ASP A 169 3.74 28.57 12.23
CA ASP A 169 2.35 28.52 11.74
C ASP A 169 2.21 29.27 10.42
N PHE A 170 1.05 29.13 9.79
CA PHE A 170 0.69 29.77 8.53
C PHE A 170 -0.42 30.79 8.68
N LYS A 171 -0.59 31.35 9.89
CA LYS A 171 -1.59 32.37 10.17
C LYS A 171 -1.45 33.56 9.22
N GLY A 172 -2.59 33.97 8.66
CA GLY A 172 -2.64 35.08 7.69
C GLY A 172 -2.24 34.72 6.27
N MET A 173 -1.79 33.48 6.00
CA MET A 173 -1.55 33.02 4.64
C MET A 173 -2.84 32.56 3.98
N LYS A 174 -3.03 32.97 2.72
CA LYS A 174 -4.06 32.43 1.83
C LYS A 174 -3.40 31.48 0.85
N ILE A 175 -3.81 30.21 0.87
CA ILE A 175 -3.16 29.16 0.07
C ILE A 175 -4.21 28.49 -0.81
N VAL A 176 -3.94 28.46 -2.11
CA VAL A 176 -4.71 27.64 -3.07
C VAL A 176 -3.99 26.32 -3.27
N THR A 177 -4.72 25.23 -3.17
CA THR A 177 -4.19 23.88 -3.36
C THR A 177 -4.90 23.16 -4.48
N ASP A 178 -4.13 22.50 -5.34
CA ASP A 178 -4.64 21.53 -6.32
C ASP A 178 -3.89 20.22 -6.15
N SER A 179 -4.57 19.21 -5.66
CA SER A 179 -4.02 17.86 -5.47
C SER A 179 -4.42 16.89 -6.59
N ALA A 180 -4.95 17.41 -7.70
CA ALA A 180 -5.43 16.64 -8.85
C ALA A 180 -6.37 15.47 -8.45
N ASN A 181 -7.17 15.65 -7.41
CA ASN A 181 -8.00 14.60 -6.77
C ASN A 181 -7.21 13.36 -6.30
N GLY A 182 -5.90 13.44 -6.15
CA GLY A 182 -5.05 12.33 -5.67
C GLY A 182 -5.19 12.06 -4.17
N ALA A 183 -4.40 11.13 -3.66
CA ALA A 183 -4.44 10.69 -2.26
C ALA A 183 -4.17 11.81 -1.23
N ALA A 184 -3.53 12.91 -1.65
CA ALA A 184 -3.30 14.07 -0.79
C ALA A 184 -4.51 15.04 -0.70
N SER A 185 -5.57 14.84 -1.48
CA SER A 185 -6.70 15.79 -1.58
C SER A 185 -7.46 15.96 -0.25
N GLY A 186 -7.58 14.90 0.55
CA GLY A 186 -8.14 14.97 1.89
C GLY A 186 -7.14 15.37 2.97
N PHE A 187 -5.84 15.20 2.72
CA PHE A 187 -4.79 15.46 3.71
C PHE A 187 -4.29 16.90 3.70
N LEU A 188 -3.93 17.40 2.52
CA LEU A 188 -3.23 18.67 2.40
C LEU A 188 -4.04 19.87 2.90
N PRO A 189 -5.31 20.03 2.52
CA PRO A 189 -6.10 21.16 3.01
C PRO A 189 -6.28 21.11 4.55
N ASP A 190 -6.47 19.94 5.12
CA ASP A 190 -6.66 19.80 6.57
C ASP A 190 -5.40 20.11 7.37
N ILE A 191 -4.23 19.64 6.89
CA ILE A 191 -2.94 19.98 7.50
C ILE A 191 -2.70 21.49 7.47
N LEU A 192 -2.95 22.13 6.34
CA LEU A 192 -2.71 23.57 6.18
C LEU A 192 -3.67 24.39 7.06
N ARG A 193 -4.95 23.97 7.18
CA ARG A 193 -5.92 24.62 8.11
C ARG A 193 -5.46 24.49 9.57
N GLU A 194 -5.00 23.30 9.99
CA GLU A 194 -4.49 23.11 11.35
C GLU A 194 -3.26 23.97 11.64
N LEU A 195 -2.46 24.27 10.62
CA LEU A 195 -1.33 25.19 10.72
C LEU A 195 -1.75 26.68 10.66
N GLY A 196 -3.06 26.96 10.49
CA GLY A 196 -3.62 28.30 10.56
C GLY A 196 -3.80 29.01 9.22
N ALA A 197 -3.60 28.34 8.09
CA ALA A 197 -3.81 28.94 6.77
C ALA A 197 -5.31 29.02 6.41
N GLU A 198 -5.65 30.04 5.61
CA GLU A 198 -6.90 30.12 4.86
C GLU A 198 -6.73 29.39 3.53
N ILE A 199 -7.58 28.35 3.26
CA ILE A 199 -7.43 27.48 2.09
C ILE A 199 -8.56 27.72 1.10
#